data_bcedd02dcc4b146ec9c637a96811da63
#
_entry.id   bcedd02dcc4b146ec9c637a96811da63
#
_cell.length_a   1.000
_cell.length_b   1.000
_cell.length_c   1.000
_cell.angle_alpha   90.00
_cell.angle_beta   90.00
_cell.angle_gamma   90.00
#
_symmetry.space_group_name_H-M   'P 1'
#
loop_
_entity.id
_entity.type
_entity.pdbx_description
1 polymer ?
#
loop_
_entity_poly.entity_id
_entity_poly.type
_entity_poly.pdbx_seq_one_letter_code
_entity_poly.pdbx_strand_id
1 'polypeptide(L)'
;MALLEQLVAIAVLAYLVRSATRFASRYLLQSTAQKVQRDLRNDTYDHIQRLSMDFFVSHQTGGMMSILNSDINRLEQFLNTEFRQMIRVVATVGGISVVLWTYSPKLALIALAPVPVIGLASGLFLTWIEPRYKSIRETVARLNTRLENNLGGTAVIKTFDRYEFERGRVADQSRRYHDEKVAALRVRRAFFASLRLTTGVVFVLVLYVGGTDIILGEPGALTAGAFALFFLYLRRLYSPMRRVGKSANKYQLAVSSAERVFGLLGKEPTVTEPASPHEPDRVEGDVTYEDVAFGYGDREPVIEDVSLDVPAGTTVGLAGPTGAGKSTLLKLLPRFHDVDAGAVRVDGTDVREYGLGALRDEIAVVEQNPYLFSGSVAENVAYGDDEVLAAEWRDDDDGEARQRVVEAARAAEAHEFISDLPEGYDTLVGERGVKLSGGQRQRLAIARALLNDPAIIVFDEATSDVDTETEELIQESIARLIEDRTAFVIAHRLSTIRTADRIVVMEDGRIVESGTHEALLEADGEYAALWRAQADADADVDARLGRPAED
;
A
#
# COMPACT_ATOMS: atom_id res chain seq x y z
N MET A 1 -56.18 -34.20 -21.05
CA MET A 1 -54.99 -33.88 -21.86
C MET A 1 -54.77 -32.38 -21.92
N ALA A 2 -55.72 -31.57 -22.42
CA ALA A 2 -55.58 -30.13 -22.56
C ALA A 2 -55.19 -29.38 -21.27
N LEU A 3 -55.73 -29.74 -20.12
CA LEU A 3 -55.38 -29.13 -18.83
C LEU A 3 -53.93 -29.47 -18.39
N LEU A 4 -53.44 -30.66 -18.69
CA LEU A 4 -52.06 -31.07 -18.45
C LEU A 4 -51.07 -30.31 -19.32
N GLU A 5 -51.41 -30.15 -20.60
CA GLU A 5 -50.59 -29.36 -21.57
C GLU A 5 -50.51 -27.88 -21.17
N GLN A 6 -51.62 -27.29 -20.71
CA GLN A 6 -51.63 -25.93 -20.17
C GLN A 6 -50.76 -25.80 -18.91
N LEU A 7 -50.87 -26.74 -17.98
CA LEU A 7 -50.02 -26.73 -16.76
C LEU A 7 -48.54 -26.88 -17.10
N VAL A 8 -48.18 -27.74 -18.06
CA VAL A 8 -46.79 -27.88 -18.52
C VAL A 8 -46.30 -26.59 -19.20
N ALA A 9 -47.12 -25.97 -20.07
CA ALA A 9 -46.75 -24.71 -20.70
C ALA A 9 -46.53 -23.58 -19.68
N ILE A 10 -47.41 -23.43 -18.70
CA ILE A 10 -47.29 -22.48 -17.60
C ILE A 10 -45.99 -22.75 -16.79
N ALA A 11 -45.71 -24.00 -16.48
CA ALA A 11 -44.50 -24.39 -15.73
C ALA A 11 -43.25 -24.05 -16.54
N VAL A 12 -43.18 -24.34 -17.84
CA VAL A 12 -42.06 -24.00 -18.71
C VAL A 12 -41.89 -22.48 -18.78
N LEU A 13 -42.95 -21.70 -18.98
CA LEU A 13 -42.90 -20.25 -19.01
C LEU A 13 -42.38 -19.68 -17.67
N ALA A 14 -42.88 -20.19 -16.55
CA ALA A 14 -42.43 -19.81 -15.20
C ALA A 14 -40.94 -20.09 -15.00
N TYR A 15 -40.43 -21.23 -15.48
CA TYR A 15 -39.00 -21.55 -15.43
C TYR A 15 -38.16 -20.62 -16.32
N LEU A 16 -38.62 -20.27 -17.51
CA LEU A 16 -37.95 -19.32 -18.42
C LEU A 16 -37.88 -17.94 -17.78
N VAL A 17 -39.00 -17.39 -17.31
CA VAL A 17 -39.07 -16.09 -16.62
C VAL A 17 -38.15 -16.10 -15.38
N ARG A 18 -38.22 -17.15 -14.57
CA ARG A 18 -37.35 -17.31 -13.40
C ARG A 18 -35.87 -17.34 -13.78
N SER A 19 -35.50 -18.02 -14.88
CA SER A 19 -34.12 -18.11 -15.34
C SER A 19 -33.61 -16.73 -15.83
N ALA A 20 -34.41 -16.06 -16.65
CA ALA A 20 -34.11 -14.72 -17.17
C ALA A 20 -33.95 -13.69 -16.03
N THR A 21 -34.93 -13.66 -15.11
CA THR A 21 -34.89 -12.77 -13.95
C THR A 21 -33.67 -13.04 -13.04
N ARG A 22 -33.35 -14.33 -12.85
CA ARG A 22 -32.18 -14.73 -12.05
C ARG A 22 -30.88 -14.32 -12.73
N PHE A 23 -30.78 -14.49 -14.04
CA PHE A 23 -29.62 -14.04 -14.82
C PHE A 23 -29.47 -12.53 -14.72
N ALA A 24 -30.51 -11.76 -15.07
CA ALA A 24 -30.50 -10.31 -15.03
C ALA A 24 -30.12 -9.77 -13.63
N SER A 25 -30.78 -10.27 -12.58
CA SER A 25 -30.49 -9.87 -11.19
C SER A 25 -29.05 -10.18 -10.78
N ARG A 26 -28.52 -11.34 -11.16
CA ARG A 26 -27.13 -11.69 -10.84
C ARG A 26 -26.14 -10.83 -11.60
N TYR A 27 -26.35 -10.65 -12.89
CA TYR A 27 -25.50 -9.84 -13.75
C TYR A 27 -25.44 -8.39 -13.27
N LEU A 28 -26.60 -7.76 -13.06
CA LEU A 28 -26.69 -6.38 -12.60
C LEU A 28 -26.01 -6.17 -11.25
N LEU A 29 -26.32 -7.01 -10.26
CA LEU A 29 -25.70 -6.90 -8.92
C LEU A 29 -24.19 -7.11 -8.97
N GLN A 30 -23.73 -8.10 -9.73
CA GLN A 30 -22.31 -8.39 -9.83
C GLN A 30 -21.56 -7.30 -10.60
N SER A 31 -22.13 -6.81 -11.68
CA SER A 31 -21.59 -5.68 -12.47
C SER A 31 -21.49 -4.40 -11.61
N THR A 32 -22.55 -4.09 -10.85
CA THR A 32 -22.53 -2.95 -9.93
C THR A 32 -21.48 -3.11 -8.83
N ALA A 33 -21.35 -4.30 -8.22
CA ALA A 33 -20.35 -4.55 -7.21
C ALA A 33 -18.91 -4.38 -7.76
N GLN A 34 -18.65 -4.81 -9.00
CA GLN A 34 -17.35 -4.60 -9.66
C GLN A 34 -17.08 -3.12 -9.98
N LYS A 35 -18.12 -2.35 -10.34
CA LYS A 35 -17.96 -0.89 -10.51
C LYS A 35 -17.60 -0.22 -9.19
N VAL A 36 -18.35 -0.49 -8.13
CA VAL A 36 -18.06 0.04 -6.78
C VAL A 36 -16.65 -0.33 -6.33
N GLN A 37 -16.22 -1.57 -6.58
CA GLN A 37 -14.87 -2.02 -6.25
C GLN A 37 -13.79 -1.23 -7.00
N ARG A 38 -13.99 -1.02 -8.31
CA ARG A 38 -13.08 -0.22 -9.15
C ARG A 38 -13.01 1.22 -8.66
N ASP A 39 -14.17 1.85 -8.49
CA ASP A 39 -14.27 3.25 -8.10
C ASP A 39 -13.63 3.46 -6.71
N LEU A 40 -14.00 2.62 -5.74
CA LEU A 40 -13.42 2.69 -4.39
C LEU A 40 -11.89 2.47 -4.39
N ARG A 41 -11.37 1.59 -5.26
CA ARG A 41 -9.92 1.38 -5.37
C ARG A 41 -9.23 2.61 -5.95
N ASN A 42 -9.79 3.19 -7.00
CA ASN A 42 -9.25 4.38 -7.64
C ASN A 42 -9.29 5.58 -6.68
N ASP A 43 -10.43 5.81 -6.03
CA ASP A 43 -10.58 6.90 -5.04
C ASP A 43 -9.61 6.73 -3.86
N THR A 44 -9.45 5.48 -3.37
CA THR A 44 -8.50 5.19 -2.28
C THR A 44 -7.05 5.39 -2.73
N TYR A 45 -6.70 4.98 -3.94
CA TYR A 45 -5.37 5.17 -4.49
C TYR A 45 -5.05 6.65 -4.72
N ASP A 46 -5.96 7.40 -5.36
CA ASP A 46 -5.83 8.84 -5.56
C ASP A 46 -5.68 9.59 -4.23
N HIS A 47 -6.49 9.23 -3.24
CA HIS A 47 -6.39 9.80 -1.90
C HIS A 47 -5.03 9.50 -1.23
N ILE A 48 -4.53 8.25 -1.33
CA ILE A 48 -3.20 7.88 -0.79
C ILE A 48 -2.13 8.76 -1.43
N GLN A 49 -2.15 8.97 -2.75
CA GLN A 49 -1.14 9.77 -3.44
C GLN A 49 -1.12 11.24 -3.00
N ARG A 50 -2.24 11.76 -2.52
CA ARG A 50 -2.36 13.13 -2.00
C ARG A 50 -1.97 13.27 -0.53
N LEU A 51 -1.75 12.16 0.19
CA LEU A 51 -1.29 12.21 1.57
C LEU A 51 0.17 12.67 1.66
N SER A 52 0.49 13.36 2.74
CA SER A 52 1.83 13.90 2.99
C SER A 52 2.86 12.79 3.23
N MET A 53 4.14 13.08 3.03
CA MET A 53 5.25 12.13 3.17
C MET A 53 5.32 11.47 4.56
N ASP A 54 4.89 12.14 5.63
CA ASP A 54 4.79 11.57 6.99
C ASP A 54 3.96 10.29 7.04
N PHE A 55 2.89 10.24 6.23
CA PHE A 55 2.06 9.06 6.12
C PHE A 55 2.87 7.87 5.58
N PHE A 56 3.66 8.08 4.53
CA PHE A 56 4.44 7.00 3.90
C PHE A 56 5.60 6.54 4.78
N VAL A 57 6.23 7.43 5.53
CA VAL A 57 7.28 7.10 6.50
C VAL A 57 6.72 6.27 7.67
N SER A 58 5.50 6.59 8.13
CA SER A 58 4.87 5.91 9.26
C SER A 58 4.13 4.62 8.90
N HIS A 59 3.85 4.36 7.62
CA HIS A 59 3.07 3.22 7.15
C HIS A 59 3.84 2.36 6.14
N GLN A 60 3.84 1.05 6.38
CA GLN A 60 4.48 0.12 5.44
C GLN A 60 3.68 -0.02 4.14
N THR A 61 4.35 -0.02 3.00
CA THR A 61 3.76 -0.20 1.66
C THR A 61 2.89 -1.47 1.58
N GLY A 62 3.32 -2.58 2.21
CA GLY A 62 2.55 -3.82 2.27
C GLY A 62 1.18 -3.66 2.96
N GLY A 63 1.08 -2.78 3.97
CA GLY A 63 -0.19 -2.45 4.62
C GLY A 63 -1.15 -1.73 3.67
N MET A 64 -0.67 -0.74 2.94
CA MET A 64 -1.44 0.00 1.92
C MET A 64 -1.90 -0.91 0.79
N MET A 65 -1.02 -1.76 0.28
CA MET A 65 -1.37 -2.77 -0.74
C MET A 65 -2.43 -3.76 -0.23
N SER A 66 -2.41 -4.12 1.06
CA SER A 66 -3.44 -4.94 1.67
C SER A 66 -4.81 -4.24 1.69
N ILE A 67 -4.86 -2.93 1.96
CA ILE A 67 -6.10 -2.13 1.91
C ILE A 67 -6.64 -2.10 0.48
N LEU A 68 -5.82 -1.71 -0.50
CA LEU A 68 -6.20 -1.56 -1.91
C LEU A 68 -6.67 -2.87 -2.57
N ASN A 69 -6.10 -4.01 -2.18
CA ASN A 69 -6.43 -5.30 -2.76
C ASN A 69 -7.35 -6.14 -1.85
N SER A 70 -6.89 -6.50 -0.65
CA SER A 70 -7.59 -7.48 0.18
C SER A 70 -8.85 -6.91 0.83
N ASP A 71 -8.78 -5.68 1.37
CA ASP A 71 -9.90 -5.11 2.12
C ASP A 71 -11.02 -4.65 1.19
N ILE A 72 -10.70 -4.00 0.07
CA ILE A 72 -11.69 -3.62 -0.95
C ILE A 72 -12.35 -4.87 -1.56
N ASN A 73 -11.60 -5.94 -1.82
CA ASN A 73 -12.16 -7.21 -2.29
C ASN A 73 -13.11 -7.85 -1.28
N ARG A 74 -12.84 -7.73 0.04
CA ARG A 74 -13.74 -8.23 1.10
C ARG A 74 -15.04 -7.44 1.14
N LEU A 75 -14.99 -6.13 0.92
CA LEU A 75 -16.19 -5.29 0.81
C LEU A 75 -17.05 -5.69 -0.40
N GLU A 76 -16.42 -5.87 -1.57
CA GLU A 76 -17.11 -6.37 -2.76
C GLU A 76 -17.78 -7.72 -2.51
N GLN A 77 -17.05 -8.69 -1.96
CA GLN A 77 -17.59 -10.02 -1.66
C GLN A 77 -18.75 -9.96 -0.67
N PHE A 78 -18.68 -9.08 0.32
CA PHE A 78 -19.79 -8.88 1.24
C PHE A 78 -21.04 -8.35 0.52
N LEU A 79 -20.92 -7.30 -0.26
CA LEU A 79 -22.03 -6.72 -1.02
C LEU A 79 -22.63 -7.71 -2.02
N ASN A 80 -21.79 -8.37 -2.78
CA ASN A 80 -22.22 -9.28 -3.85
C ASN A 80 -22.78 -10.60 -3.33
N THR A 81 -22.23 -11.14 -2.25
CA THR A 81 -22.55 -12.50 -1.79
C THR A 81 -23.34 -12.51 -0.48
N GLU A 82 -22.80 -11.90 0.57
CA GLU A 82 -23.35 -12.08 1.92
C GLU A 82 -24.60 -11.23 2.16
N PHE A 83 -24.59 -9.97 1.76
CA PHE A 83 -25.75 -9.09 1.88
C PHE A 83 -26.96 -9.66 1.13
N ARG A 84 -26.77 -10.09 -0.10
CA ARG A 84 -27.81 -10.77 -0.88
C ARG A 84 -28.29 -12.06 -0.23
N GLN A 85 -27.37 -12.82 0.38
CA GLN A 85 -27.71 -14.05 1.09
C GLN A 85 -28.54 -13.76 2.33
N MET A 86 -28.24 -12.71 3.08
CA MET A 86 -29.03 -12.29 4.26
C MET A 86 -30.45 -11.91 3.84
N ILE A 87 -30.63 -11.09 2.81
CA ILE A 87 -31.95 -10.74 2.27
C ILE A 87 -32.71 -12.01 1.87
N ARG A 88 -32.04 -12.93 1.17
CA ARG A 88 -32.67 -14.20 0.75
C ARG A 88 -33.09 -15.05 1.94
N VAL A 89 -32.30 -15.13 3.00
CA VAL A 89 -32.65 -15.87 4.22
C VAL A 89 -33.90 -15.28 4.84
N VAL A 90 -33.95 -13.97 5.04
CA VAL A 90 -35.11 -13.27 5.61
C VAL A 90 -36.35 -13.49 4.74
N ALA A 91 -36.26 -13.28 3.43
CA ALA A 91 -37.36 -13.47 2.51
C ALA A 91 -37.85 -14.94 2.45
N THR A 92 -36.92 -15.90 2.49
CA THR A 92 -37.27 -17.34 2.45
C THR A 92 -37.92 -17.76 3.75
N VAL A 93 -37.34 -17.39 4.88
CA VAL A 93 -37.90 -17.75 6.20
C VAL A 93 -39.26 -17.07 6.39
N GLY A 94 -39.36 -15.75 6.12
CA GLY A 94 -40.61 -15.01 6.24
C GLY A 94 -41.69 -15.55 5.29
N GLY A 95 -41.39 -15.73 4.01
CA GLY A 95 -42.34 -16.26 3.03
C GLY A 95 -42.82 -17.70 3.36
N ILE A 96 -41.90 -18.58 3.75
CA ILE A 96 -42.27 -19.93 4.16
C ILE A 96 -43.12 -19.89 5.44
N SER A 97 -42.77 -19.05 6.41
CA SER A 97 -43.55 -18.92 7.66
C SER A 97 -45.00 -18.51 7.39
N VAL A 98 -45.23 -17.54 6.50
CA VAL A 98 -46.56 -17.11 6.09
C VAL A 98 -47.31 -18.28 5.43
N VAL A 99 -46.68 -18.97 4.49
CA VAL A 99 -47.32 -20.15 3.81
C VAL A 99 -47.67 -21.25 4.82
N LEU A 100 -46.76 -21.64 5.71
CA LEU A 100 -47.03 -22.67 6.71
C LEU A 100 -48.17 -22.28 7.65
N TRP A 101 -48.24 -20.98 8.01
CA TRP A 101 -49.32 -20.46 8.87
C TRP A 101 -50.69 -20.52 8.19
N THR A 102 -50.80 -20.25 6.90
CA THR A 102 -52.07 -20.35 6.16
C THR A 102 -52.57 -21.79 6.02
N TYR A 103 -51.67 -22.78 6.00
CA TYR A 103 -52.05 -24.19 5.91
C TYR A 103 -52.45 -24.78 7.28
N SER A 104 -51.66 -24.57 8.32
CA SER A 104 -51.97 -25.03 9.69
C SER A 104 -51.16 -24.22 10.72
N PRO A 105 -51.81 -23.31 11.47
CA PRO A 105 -51.13 -22.56 12.53
C PRO A 105 -50.50 -23.47 13.61
N LYS A 106 -51.16 -24.59 13.95
CA LYS A 106 -50.67 -25.56 14.93
C LYS A 106 -49.33 -26.17 14.49
N LEU A 107 -49.23 -26.68 13.29
CA LEU A 107 -48.01 -27.25 12.74
C LEU A 107 -46.95 -26.18 12.42
N ALA A 108 -47.37 -24.99 12.01
CA ALA A 108 -46.47 -23.87 11.77
C ALA A 108 -45.75 -23.44 13.05
N LEU A 109 -46.42 -23.38 14.20
CA LEU A 109 -45.79 -23.09 15.48
C LEU A 109 -44.73 -24.15 15.84
N ILE A 110 -45.01 -25.43 15.65
CA ILE A 110 -44.05 -26.51 15.89
C ILE A 110 -42.84 -26.37 14.96
N ALA A 111 -43.07 -26.05 13.68
CA ALA A 111 -42.02 -25.85 12.68
C ALA A 111 -41.17 -24.62 12.93
N LEU A 112 -41.75 -23.53 13.46
CA LEU A 112 -41.05 -22.26 13.67
C LEU A 112 -40.38 -22.17 15.04
N ALA A 113 -40.84 -22.92 16.06
CA ALA A 113 -40.29 -22.88 17.41
C ALA A 113 -38.75 -23.06 17.49
N PRO A 114 -38.10 -23.89 16.67
CA PRO A 114 -36.64 -24.00 16.69
C PRO A 114 -35.90 -22.82 16.03
N VAL A 115 -36.56 -21.98 15.25
CA VAL A 115 -35.90 -20.87 14.54
C VAL A 115 -35.20 -19.91 15.50
N PRO A 116 -35.87 -19.35 16.53
CA PRO A 116 -35.22 -18.53 17.53
C PRO A 116 -34.16 -19.30 18.34
N VAL A 117 -34.40 -20.57 18.66
CA VAL A 117 -33.44 -21.40 19.38
C VAL A 117 -32.15 -21.61 18.56
N ILE A 118 -32.29 -21.89 17.28
CA ILE A 118 -31.16 -22.05 16.36
C ILE A 118 -30.42 -20.70 16.22
N GLY A 119 -31.14 -19.58 16.14
CA GLY A 119 -30.57 -18.23 16.11
C GLY A 119 -29.71 -17.95 17.34
N LEU A 120 -30.25 -18.17 18.53
CA LEU A 120 -29.55 -18.01 19.80
C LEU A 120 -28.33 -18.95 19.91
N ALA A 121 -28.52 -20.22 19.61
CA ALA A 121 -27.44 -21.22 19.62
C ALA A 121 -26.32 -20.86 18.63
N SER A 122 -26.66 -20.28 17.47
CA SER A 122 -25.69 -19.81 16.50
C SER A 122 -24.91 -18.60 17.02
N GLY A 123 -25.55 -17.66 17.69
CA GLY A 123 -24.89 -16.54 18.36
C GLY A 123 -23.89 -17.01 19.41
N LEU A 124 -24.33 -17.88 20.32
CA LEU A 124 -23.46 -18.49 21.35
C LEU A 124 -22.29 -19.29 20.73
N PHE A 125 -22.56 -20.02 19.67
CA PHE A 125 -21.51 -20.77 18.98
C PHE A 125 -20.44 -19.81 18.41
N LEU A 126 -20.84 -18.66 17.84
CA LEU A 126 -19.90 -17.67 17.31
C LEU A 126 -18.98 -17.13 18.40
N THR A 127 -19.51 -16.77 19.57
CA THR A 127 -18.71 -16.30 20.70
C THR A 127 -17.73 -17.35 21.22
N TRP A 128 -18.09 -18.64 21.16
CA TRP A 128 -17.24 -19.73 21.62
C TRP A 128 -16.17 -20.15 20.61
N ILE A 129 -16.44 -20.02 19.31
CA ILE A 129 -15.51 -20.44 18.25
C ILE A 129 -14.49 -19.36 17.90
N GLU A 130 -14.83 -18.08 18.07
CA GLU A 130 -13.99 -16.94 17.72
C GLU A 130 -12.61 -16.97 18.41
N PRO A 131 -12.50 -17.14 19.76
CA PRO A 131 -11.19 -17.18 20.41
C PRO A 131 -10.32 -18.36 19.94
N ARG A 132 -10.93 -19.49 19.58
CA ARG A 132 -10.21 -20.63 19.02
C ARG A 132 -9.64 -20.33 17.63
N TYR A 133 -10.40 -19.66 16.77
CA TYR A 133 -9.89 -19.23 15.46
C TYR A 133 -8.83 -18.14 15.59
N LYS A 134 -8.91 -17.26 16.61
CA LYS A 134 -7.87 -16.30 16.92
C LYS A 134 -6.57 -17.01 17.30
N SER A 135 -6.61 -17.97 18.22
CA SER A 135 -5.44 -18.78 18.62
C SER A 135 -4.82 -19.53 17.42
N ILE A 136 -5.65 -20.13 16.56
CA ILE A 136 -5.19 -20.79 15.33
C ILE A 136 -4.44 -19.80 14.42
N ARG A 137 -4.96 -18.56 14.22
CA ARG A 137 -4.30 -17.55 13.40
C ARG A 137 -2.94 -17.13 13.97
N GLU A 138 -2.87 -16.95 15.28
CA GLU A 138 -1.61 -16.62 15.97
C GLU A 138 -0.58 -17.75 15.86
N THR A 139 -1.03 -19.01 15.98
CA THR A 139 -0.16 -20.18 15.86
C THR A 139 0.35 -20.38 14.44
N VAL A 140 -0.50 -20.13 13.42
CA VAL A 140 -0.08 -20.13 12.00
C VAL A 140 0.87 -19.00 11.71
N ALA A 141 0.63 -17.79 12.23
CA ALA A 141 1.54 -16.66 12.06
C ALA A 141 2.94 -17.00 12.60
N ARG A 142 3.02 -17.56 13.83
CA ARG A 142 4.29 -18.02 14.41
C ARG A 142 4.98 -19.12 13.58
N LEU A 143 4.19 -20.03 12.99
CA LEU A 143 4.72 -21.07 12.11
C LEU A 143 5.30 -20.46 10.83
N ASN A 144 4.57 -19.53 10.20
CA ASN A 144 5.01 -18.88 8.97
C ASN A 144 6.29 -18.04 9.19
N THR A 145 6.35 -17.24 10.27
CA THR A 145 7.56 -16.48 10.62
C THR A 145 8.77 -17.40 10.82
N ARG A 146 8.56 -18.56 11.46
CA ARG A 146 9.65 -19.54 11.63
C ARG A 146 10.09 -20.14 10.31
N LEU A 147 9.16 -20.50 9.43
CA LEU A 147 9.47 -21.00 8.09
C LEU A 147 10.21 -19.95 7.25
N GLU A 148 9.75 -18.71 7.28
CA GLU A 148 10.39 -17.58 6.60
C GLU A 148 11.83 -17.36 7.09
N ASN A 149 12.04 -17.30 8.42
CA ASN A 149 13.35 -17.17 9.01
C ASN A 149 14.29 -18.34 8.63
N ASN A 150 13.76 -19.58 8.63
CA ASN A 150 14.56 -20.75 8.29
C ASN A 150 14.91 -20.80 6.80
N LEU A 151 14.00 -20.37 5.92
CA LEU A 151 14.27 -20.28 4.49
C LEU A 151 15.25 -19.14 4.17
N GLY A 152 15.05 -17.96 4.78
CA GLY A 152 15.99 -16.84 4.65
C GLY A 152 17.38 -17.15 5.24
N GLY A 153 17.42 -17.85 6.39
CA GLY A 153 18.63 -18.26 7.08
C GLY A 153 19.22 -19.61 6.63
N THR A 154 18.82 -20.15 5.47
CA THR A 154 19.23 -21.48 5.02
C THR A 154 20.74 -21.67 4.96
N ALA A 155 21.50 -20.63 4.55
CA ALA A 155 22.95 -20.67 4.53
C ALA A 155 23.52 -20.92 5.93
N VAL A 156 23.00 -20.22 6.94
CA VAL A 156 23.43 -20.38 8.35
C VAL A 156 23.11 -21.79 8.86
N ILE A 157 21.88 -22.28 8.60
CA ILE A 157 21.47 -23.64 9.01
C ILE A 157 22.41 -24.69 8.37
N LYS A 158 22.79 -24.51 7.10
CA LYS A 158 23.73 -25.39 6.39
C LYS A 158 25.14 -25.31 6.95
N THR A 159 25.64 -24.10 7.18
CA THR A 159 27.01 -23.89 7.69
C THR A 159 27.22 -24.53 9.06
N PHE A 160 26.19 -24.46 9.94
CA PHE A 160 26.27 -25.01 11.28
C PHE A 160 25.66 -26.42 11.44
N ASP A 161 25.22 -27.06 10.35
CA ASP A 161 24.57 -28.38 10.32
C ASP A 161 23.41 -28.51 11.35
N ARG A 162 22.52 -27.51 11.40
CA ARG A 162 21.42 -27.45 12.38
C ARG A 162 20.07 -27.92 11.84
N TYR A 163 20.03 -28.80 10.86
CA TYR A 163 18.80 -29.32 10.24
C TYR A 163 17.85 -29.97 11.24
N GLU A 164 18.33 -30.92 12.04
CA GLU A 164 17.47 -31.66 12.97
C GLU A 164 16.92 -30.74 14.07
N PHE A 165 17.69 -29.77 14.50
CA PHE A 165 17.25 -28.76 15.49
C PHE A 165 16.09 -27.93 14.94
N GLU A 166 16.25 -27.32 13.76
CA GLU A 166 15.20 -26.49 13.16
C GLU A 166 13.99 -27.34 12.70
N ARG A 167 14.21 -28.54 12.19
CA ARG A 167 13.15 -29.50 11.88
C ARG A 167 12.30 -29.81 13.11
N GLY A 168 12.93 -30.06 14.25
CA GLY A 168 12.23 -30.30 15.53
C GLY A 168 11.35 -29.11 15.92
N ARG A 169 11.90 -27.89 15.84
CA ARG A 169 11.19 -26.65 16.17
C ARG A 169 9.97 -26.41 15.25
N VAL A 170 10.09 -26.68 13.94
CA VAL A 170 8.99 -26.59 12.98
C VAL A 170 7.94 -27.66 13.26
N ALA A 171 8.36 -28.91 13.53
CA ALA A 171 7.46 -30.01 13.84
C ALA A 171 6.63 -29.75 15.10
N ASP A 172 7.24 -29.19 16.15
CA ASP A 172 6.51 -28.85 17.39
C ASP A 172 5.48 -27.74 17.16
N GLN A 173 5.83 -26.72 16.41
CA GLN A 173 4.89 -25.65 16.07
C GLN A 173 3.75 -26.15 15.16
N SER A 174 4.06 -27.02 14.22
CA SER A 174 3.08 -27.67 13.34
C SER A 174 2.13 -28.57 14.14
N ARG A 175 2.62 -29.29 15.16
CA ARG A 175 1.81 -30.10 16.06
C ARG A 175 0.84 -29.23 16.86
N ARG A 176 1.29 -28.12 17.44
CA ARG A 176 0.42 -27.15 18.15
C ARG A 176 -0.69 -26.63 17.23
N TYR A 177 -0.35 -26.24 15.99
CA TYR A 177 -1.34 -25.83 15.01
C TYR A 177 -2.36 -26.92 14.72
N HIS A 178 -1.92 -28.16 14.52
CA HIS A 178 -2.80 -29.33 14.32
C HIS A 178 -3.77 -29.50 15.49
N ASP A 179 -3.28 -29.50 16.73
CA ASP A 179 -4.08 -29.77 17.92
C ASP A 179 -5.14 -28.69 18.15
N GLU A 180 -4.77 -27.40 18.00
CA GLU A 180 -5.72 -26.30 18.08
C GLU A 180 -6.78 -26.38 16.97
N LYS A 181 -6.39 -26.71 15.75
CA LYS A 181 -7.30 -26.86 14.62
C LYS A 181 -8.27 -28.04 14.82
N VAL A 182 -7.79 -29.16 15.35
CA VAL A 182 -8.63 -30.33 15.68
C VAL A 182 -9.60 -30.00 16.82
N ALA A 183 -9.16 -29.27 17.85
CA ALA A 183 -10.03 -28.79 18.91
C ALA A 183 -11.17 -27.90 18.38
N ALA A 184 -10.86 -26.93 17.53
CA ALA A 184 -11.88 -26.10 16.88
C ALA A 184 -12.82 -26.90 15.96
N LEU A 185 -12.28 -27.89 15.23
CA LEU A 185 -13.07 -28.80 14.40
C LEU A 185 -14.07 -29.64 15.24
N ARG A 186 -13.69 -30.13 16.41
CA ARG A 186 -14.57 -30.86 17.31
C ARG A 186 -15.78 -30.01 17.71
N VAL A 187 -15.54 -28.79 18.19
CA VAL A 187 -16.62 -27.86 18.58
C VAL A 187 -17.52 -27.55 17.38
N ARG A 188 -16.96 -27.26 16.22
CA ARG A 188 -17.73 -27.00 15.01
C ARG A 188 -18.57 -28.18 14.58
N ARG A 189 -18.03 -29.39 14.62
CA ARG A 189 -18.75 -30.62 14.26
C ARG A 189 -19.88 -30.95 15.25
N ALA A 190 -19.63 -30.76 16.56
CA ALA A 190 -20.65 -30.95 17.59
C ALA A 190 -21.83 -29.98 17.39
N PHE A 191 -21.56 -28.71 17.14
CA PHE A 191 -22.58 -27.71 16.86
C PHE A 191 -23.44 -28.07 15.63
N PHE A 192 -22.82 -28.44 14.50
CA PHE A 192 -23.61 -28.83 13.32
C PHE A 192 -24.34 -30.16 13.48
N ALA A 193 -23.86 -31.06 14.35
CA ALA A 193 -24.58 -32.29 14.71
C ALA A 193 -25.81 -31.95 15.56
N SER A 194 -25.71 -31.06 16.56
CA SER A 194 -26.85 -30.63 17.37
C SER A 194 -27.93 -29.94 16.52
N LEU A 195 -27.55 -29.10 15.56
CA LEU A 195 -28.51 -28.48 14.63
C LEU A 195 -29.26 -29.53 13.78
N ARG A 196 -28.57 -30.58 13.34
CA ARG A 196 -29.21 -31.70 12.59
C ARG A 196 -30.17 -32.47 13.46
N LEU A 197 -29.79 -32.74 14.72
CA LEU A 197 -30.65 -33.40 15.67
C LEU A 197 -31.91 -32.59 15.95
N THR A 198 -31.78 -31.29 16.25
CA THR A 198 -32.91 -30.38 16.48
C THR A 198 -33.86 -30.37 15.28
N THR A 199 -33.34 -30.22 14.07
CA THR A 199 -34.18 -30.23 12.85
C THR A 199 -34.81 -31.59 12.59
N GLY A 200 -34.14 -32.68 12.94
CA GLY A 200 -34.69 -34.06 12.87
C GLY A 200 -35.83 -34.30 13.88
N VAL A 201 -35.66 -33.82 15.11
CA VAL A 201 -36.71 -33.91 16.14
C VAL A 201 -37.97 -33.19 15.70
N VAL A 202 -37.80 -31.95 15.18
CA VAL A 202 -38.97 -31.18 14.68
C VAL A 202 -39.63 -31.87 13.49
N PHE A 203 -38.85 -32.45 12.59
CA PHE A 203 -39.39 -33.23 11.48
C PHE A 203 -40.27 -34.39 11.97
N VAL A 204 -39.81 -35.14 12.99
CA VAL A 204 -40.56 -36.25 13.62
C VAL A 204 -41.79 -35.72 14.35
N LEU A 205 -41.71 -34.61 15.09
CA LEU A 205 -42.85 -34.00 15.78
C LEU A 205 -43.93 -33.55 14.80
N VAL A 206 -43.57 -32.91 13.70
CA VAL A 206 -44.52 -32.49 12.65
C VAL A 206 -45.15 -33.72 11.99
N LEU A 207 -44.34 -34.78 11.75
CA LEU A 207 -44.85 -36.05 11.21
C LEU A 207 -45.86 -36.69 12.16
N TYR A 208 -45.54 -36.76 13.44
CA TYR A 208 -46.41 -37.39 14.44
C TYR A 208 -47.71 -36.60 14.62
N VAL A 209 -47.63 -35.30 14.94
CA VAL A 209 -48.82 -34.46 15.21
C VAL A 209 -49.69 -34.32 13.96
N GLY A 210 -49.10 -33.99 12.81
CA GLY A 210 -49.87 -33.81 11.58
C GLY A 210 -50.41 -35.13 11.00
N GLY A 211 -49.65 -36.22 11.18
CA GLY A 211 -50.12 -37.57 10.80
C GLY A 211 -51.27 -38.05 11.65
N THR A 212 -51.23 -37.86 12.97
CA THR A 212 -52.35 -38.18 13.86
C THR A 212 -53.60 -37.37 13.57
N ASP A 213 -53.45 -36.05 13.33
CA ASP A 213 -54.58 -35.17 12.98
C ASP A 213 -55.28 -35.64 11.68
N ILE A 214 -54.53 -36.13 10.69
CA ILE A 214 -55.07 -36.66 9.43
C ILE A 214 -55.76 -38.04 9.65
N ILE A 215 -55.12 -38.95 10.40
CA ILE A 215 -55.66 -40.31 10.64
C ILE A 215 -56.92 -40.26 11.46
N LEU A 216 -56.98 -39.39 12.47
CA LEU A 216 -58.13 -39.24 13.36
C LEU A 216 -59.26 -38.39 12.75
N GLY A 217 -59.04 -37.75 11.61
CA GLY A 217 -60.05 -36.95 10.92
C GLY A 217 -60.43 -35.68 11.67
N GLU A 218 -59.49 -35.09 12.43
CA GLU A 218 -59.69 -33.85 13.21
C GLU A 218 -60.23 -32.69 12.33
N PRO A 219 -61.17 -31.88 12.86
CA PRO A 219 -61.62 -30.67 12.14
C PRO A 219 -60.45 -29.74 11.86
N GLY A 220 -60.24 -29.42 10.59
CA GLY A 220 -59.11 -28.58 10.14
C GLY A 220 -57.83 -29.36 9.88
N ALA A 221 -57.84 -30.69 9.89
CA ALA A 221 -56.71 -31.51 9.47
C ALA A 221 -56.28 -31.24 8.01
N LEU A 222 -54.99 -31.28 7.77
CA LEU A 222 -54.43 -31.09 6.40
C LEU A 222 -54.82 -32.26 5.51
N THR A 223 -55.04 -31.99 4.22
CA THR A 223 -55.08 -33.07 3.22
C THR A 223 -53.70 -33.73 3.12
N ALA A 224 -53.61 -34.98 2.71
CA ALA A 224 -52.36 -35.71 2.51
C ALA A 224 -51.40 -34.96 1.56
N GLY A 225 -51.94 -34.28 0.52
CA GLY A 225 -51.16 -33.45 -0.41
C GLY A 225 -50.59 -32.20 0.26
N ALA A 226 -51.39 -31.48 1.07
CA ALA A 226 -50.92 -30.30 1.81
C ALA A 226 -49.88 -30.67 2.87
N PHE A 227 -50.04 -31.84 3.49
CA PHE A 227 -49.04 -32.37 4.45
C PHE A 227 -47.68 -32.69 3.77
N ALA A 228 -47.69 -33.28 2.59
CA ALA A 228 -46.47 -33.51 1.81
C ALA A 228 -45.78 -32.19 1.44
N LEU A 229 -46.53 -31.13 1.05
CA LEU A 229 -46.01 -29.81 0.81
C LEU A 229 -45.37 -29.19 2.08
N PHE A 230 -45.96 -29.43 3.25
CA PHE A 230 -45.45 -28.96 4.52
C PHE A 230 -44.00 -29.46 4.76
N PHE A 231 -43.72 -30.75 4.47
CA PHE A 231 -42.38 -31.31 4.57
C PHE A 231 -41.38 -30.71 3.59
N LEU A 232 -41.79 -30.37 2.35
CA LEU A 232 -40.95 -29.71 1.40
C LEU A 232 -40.55 -28.31 1.88
N TYR A 233 -41.48 -27.55 2.46
CA TYR A 233 -41.22 -26.23 3.02
C TYR A 233 -40.37 -26.29 4.29
N LEU A 234 -40.61 -27.28 5.16
CA LEU A 234 -39.82 -27.51 6.38
C LEU A 234 -38.33 -27.70 6.05
N ARG A 235 -38.03 -28.53 5.05
CA ARG A 235 -36.66 -28.74 4.58
C ARG A 235 -36.02 -27.45 4.03
N ARG A 236 -36.79 -26.63 3.32
CA ARG A 236 -36.33 -25.34 2.79
C ARG A 236 -36.16 -24.27 3.88
N LEU A 237 -36.96 -24.30 4.94
CA LEU A 237 -36.90 -23.38 6.07
C LEU A 237 -35.56 -23.46 6.80
N TYR A 238 -35.07 -24.68 7.07
CA TYR A 238 -33.83 -24.87 7.85
C TYR A 238 -32.55 -24.85 7.03
N SER A 239 -32.62 -24.99 5.72
CA SER A 239 -31.44 -24.97 4.85
C SER A 239 -30.62 -23.66 4.96
N PRO A 240 -31.23 -22.47 4.97
CA PRO A 240 -30.50 -21.20 5.12
C PRO A 240 -29.86 -21.01 6.51
N MET A 241 -30.50 -21.53 7.56
CA MET A 241 -30.05 -21.37 8.94
C MET A 241 -28.62 -21.89 9.17
N ARG A 242 -28.25 -22.96 8.47
CA ARG A 242 -26.90 -23.54 8.53
C ARG A 242 -25.82 -22.65 7.96
N ARG A 243 -26.17 -21.59 7.21
CA ARG A 243 -25.24 -20.67 6.57
C ARG A 243 -25.03 -19.40 7.38
N VAL A 244 -25.96 -19.03 8.27
CA VAL A 244 -25.91 -17.80 9.08
C VAL A 244 -24.59 -17.68 9.83
N GLY A 245 -24.10 -18.75 10.45
CA GLY A 245 -22.82 -18.72 11.17
C GLY A 245 -21.58 -18.44 10.29
N LYS A 246 -21.64 -18.74 8.97
CA LYS A 246 -20.56 -18.39 8.05
C LYS A 246 -20.63 -16.92 7.62
N SER A 247 -21.84 -16.41 7.44
CA SER A 247 -22.08 -15.04 7.02
C SER A 247 -21.72 -14.03 8.11
N ALA A 248 -21.90 -14.38 9.39
CA ALA A 248 -21.52 -13.50 10.50
C ALA A 248 -20.02 -13.21 10.56
N ASN A 249 -19.16 -14.22 10.37
CA ASN A 249 -17.71 -14.00 10.31
C ASN A 249 -17.30 -13.12 9.12
N LYS A 250 -17.94 -13.29 7.97
CA LYS A 250 -17.68 -12.46 6.79
C LYS A 250 -18.19 -11.03 6.96
N TYR A 251 -19.30 -10.85 7.68
CA TYR A 251 -19.77 -9.52 8.07
C TYR A 251 -18.73 -8.80 8.94
N GLN A 252 -18.22 -9.46 9.98
CA GLN A 252 -17.18 -8.89 10.84
C GLN A 252 -15.92 -8.50 10.05
N LEU A 253 -15.46 -9.39 9.15
CA LEU A 253 -14.32 -9.09 8.27
C LEU A 253 -14.59 -7.90 7.34
N ALA A 254 -15.81 -7.78 6.83
CA ALA A 254 -16.19 -6.66 5.99
C ALA A 254 -16.24 -5.34 6.78
N VAL A 255 -16.78 -5.37 8.01
CA VAL A 255 -16.78 -4.19 8.91
C VAL A 255 -15.35 -3.73 9.20
N SER A 256 -14.47 -4.65 9.62
CA SER A 256 -13.05 -4.29 9.87
C SER A 256 -12.32 -3.81 8.62
N SER A 257 -12.67 -4.33 7.44
CA SER A 257 -12.12 -3.82 6.17
C SER A 257 -12.67 -2.45 5.83
N ALA A 258 -13.97 -2.20 6.08
CA ALA A 258 -14.58 -0.88 5.92
C ALA A 258 -13.93 0.17 6.83
N GLU A 259 -13.73 -0.17 8.11
CA GLU A 259 -13.05 0.71 9.08
C GLU A 259 -11.66 1.11 8.59
N ARG A 260 -10.88 0.19 8.01
CA ARG A 260 -9.55 0.51 7.46
C ARG A 260 -9.62 1.36 6.19
N VAL A 261 -10.48 0.99 5.24
CA VAL A 261 -10.60 1.73 3.96
C VAL A 261 -11.15 3.14 4.20
N PHE A 262 -12.26 3.28 4.95
CA PHE A 262 -12.85 4.58 5.22
C PHE A 262 -12.06 5.39 6.25
N GLY A 263 -11.37 4.73 7.19
CA GLY A 263 -10.42 5.37 8.09
C GLY A 263 -9.22 5.97 7.35
N LEU A 264 -8.78 5.31 6.27
CA LEU A 264 -7.75 5.86 5.39
C LEU A 264 -8.28 7.02 4.55
N LEU A 265 -9.43 6.88 3.92
CA LEU A 265 -10.08 7.95 3.15
C LEU A 265 -10.48 9.17 4.00
N GLY A 266 -10.65 9.01 5.30
CA GLY A 266 -10.92 10.09 6.24
C GLY A 266 -9.67 10.77 6.82
N LYS A 267 -8.45 10.36 6.42
CA LYS A 267 -7.23 11.06 6.81
C LYS A 267 -7.05 12.31 5.96
N GLU A 268 -6.83 13.44 6.61
CA GLU A 268 -6.52 14.69 5.92
C GLU A 268 -5.01 14.79 5.67
N PRO A 269 -4.56 15.29 4.49
CA PRO A 269 -3.16 15.60 4.25
C PRO A 269 -2.71 16.69 5.24
N THR A 270 -1.50 16.55 5.79
CA THR A 270 -0.90 17.60 6.64
C THR A 270 -0.40 18.78 5.81
N VAL A 271 -0.02 18.54 4.56
CA VAL A 271 0.34 19.56 3.58
C VAL A 271 -0.83 19.74 2.61
N THR A 272 -1.39 20.93 2.56
CA THR A 272 -2.57 21.25 1.73
C THR A 272 -2.26 22.42 0.80
N GLU A 273 -2.86 22.40 -0.38
CA GLU A 273 -2.74 23.54 -1.31
C GLU A 273 -3.54 24.75 -0.78
N PRO A 274 -3.02 25.96 -0.98
CA PRO A 274 -3.76 27.17 -0.64
C PRO A 274 -4.96 27.38 -1.57
N ALA A 275 -5.98 28.11 -1.09
CA ALA A 275 -7.18 28.39 -1.88
C ALA A 275 -6.93 29.22 -3.15
N SER A 276 -5.84 29.96 -3.19
CA SER A 276 -5.38 30.75 -4.34
C SER A 276 -3.88 30.52 -4.47
N PRO A 277 -3.45 29.44 -5.13
CA PRO A 277 -2.03 29.10 -5.25
C PRO A 277 -1.27 30.14 -6.07
N HIS A 278 -0.03 30.39 -5.68
CA HIS A 278 0.93 31.14 -6.48
C HIS A 278 1.51 30.18 -7.53
N GLU A 279 1.33 30.50 -8.79
CA GLU A 279 1.77 29.70 -9.95
C GLU A 279 2.56 30.61 -10.90
N PRO A 280 3.86 30.85 -10.63
CA PRO A 280 4.70 31.66 -11.52
C PRO A 280 5.01 30.87 -12.81
N ASP A 281 5.19 31.62 -13.93
CA ASP A 281 5.62 31.02 -15.19
C ASP A 281 7.06 30.47 -15.13
N ARG A 282 7.91 31.01 -14.27
CA ARG A 282 9.30 30.60 -14.01
C ARG A 282 9.75 31.10 -12.64
N VAL A 283 10.66 30.33 -12.03
CA VAL A 283 11.34 30.66 -10.77
C VAL A 283 12.79 31.01 -11.06
N GLU A 284 13.33 32.06 -10.42
CA GLU A 284 14.74 32.43 -10.52
C GLU A 284 15.63 31.54 -9.65
N GLY A 285 15.06 31.05 -8.52
CA GLY A 285 15.70 30.10 -7.62
C GLY A 285 16.42 30.76 -6.44
N ASP A 286 16.04 31.96 -6.02
CA ASP A 286 16.46 32.52 -4.73
C ASP A 286 15.75 31.77 -3.60
N VAL A 287 16.51 31.29 -2.61
CA VAL A 287 15.97 30.45 -1.51
C VAL A 287 16.32 31.04 -0.16
N THR A 288 15.33 31.35 0.65
CA THR A 288 15.50 31.85 2.00
C THR A 288 14.82 30.98 3.05
N TYR A 289 15.55 30.55 4.08
CA TYR A 289 15.04 29.98 5.32
C TYR A 289 15.04 31.06 6.39
N GLU A 290 13.88 31.37 7.00
CA GLU A 290 13.70 32.39 8.01
C GLU A 290 13.27 31.76 9.34
N ASP A 291 14.17 31.70 10.33
CA ASP A 291 13.94 31.19 11.69
C ASP A 291 13.20 29.84 11.71
N VAL A 292 13.62 28.92 10.85
CA VAL A 292 12.94 27.66 10.59
C VAL A 292 13.13 26.68 11.74
N ALA A 293 12.01 26.15 12.25
CA ALA A 293 11.97 25.02 13.17
C ALA A 293 11.05 23.93 12.63
N PHE A 294 11.47 22.67 12.79
CA PHE A 294 10.69 21.50 12.35
C PHE A 294 11.03 20.23 13.13
N GLY A 295 9.98 19.43 13.44
CA GLY A 295 10.11 18.09 14.03
C GLY A 295 9.14 17.09 13.40
N TYR A 296 9.49 15.81 13.39
CA TYR A 296 8.61 14.74 12.89
C TYR A 296 7.59 14.31 13.94
N GLY A 297 6.33 14.75 13.78
CA GLY A 297 5.24 14.46 14.72
C GLY A 297 5.49 15.07 16.11
N ASP A 298 5.11 14.36 17.18
CA ASP A 298 5.28 14.84 18.58
C ASP A 298 6.70 14.63 19.15
N ARG A 299 7.74 14.51 18.30
CA ARG A 299 9.12 14.29 18.73
C ARG A 299 9.85 15.62 18.96
N GLU A 300 11.05 15.52 19.57
CA GLU A 300 11.95 16.66 19.69
C GLU A 300 12.24 17.29 18.30
N PRO A 301 12.39 18.61 18.21
CA PRO A 301 12.71 19.29 16.96
C PRO A 301 14.00 18.71 16.33
N VAL A 302 13.98 18.54 15.01
CA VAL A 302 15.15 18.08 14.22
C VAL A 302 15.87 19.28 13.61
N ILE A 303 15.15 20.36 13.36
CA ILE A 303 15.66 21.66 12.89
C ILE A 303 15.22 22.70 13.91
N GLU A 304 16.17 23.52 14.37
CA GLU A 304 15.92 24.55 15.35
C GLU A 304 16.60 25.87 14.95
N ASP A 305 15.79 26.91 14.75
CA ASP A 305 16.25 28.30 14.52
C ASP A 305 17.25 28.42 13.36
N VAL A 306 16.92 27.80 12.22
CA VAL A 306 17.76 27.83 11.02
C VAL A 306 17.37 29.00 10.14
N SER A 307 18.32 29.92 9.92
CA SER A 307 18.22 31.04 8.98
C SER A 307 19.34 30.93 7.96
N LEU A 308 18.98 30.91 6.67
CA LEU A 308 19.93 30.79 5.54
C LEU A 308 19.35 31.51 4.33
N ASP A 309 20.17 32.35 3.72
CA ASP A 309 19.85 33.09 2.48
C ASP A 309 20.77 32.57 1.36
N VAL A 310 20.19 32.12 0.26
CA VAL A 310 20.88 31.51 -0.88
C VAL A 310 20.43 32.19 -2.16
N PRO A 311 21.25 33.10 -2.71
CA PRO A 311 20.93 33.75 -3.96
C PRO A 311 20.79 32.79 -5.13
N ALA A 312 19.98 33.15 -6.13
CA ALA A 312 19.82 32.37 -7.36
C ALA A 312 21.18 32.05 -8.01
N GLY A 313 21.31 30.85 -8.54
CA GLY A 313 22.52 30.36 -9.20
C GLY A 313 23.69 30.03 -8.26
N THR A 314 23.47 29.97 -6.94
CA THR A 314 24.50 29.67 -5.94
C THR A 314 24.50 28.18 -5.57
N THR A 315 25.70 27.59 -5.51
CA THR A 315 25.86 26.21 -5.01
C THR A 315 26.19 26.22 -3.51
N VAL A 316 25.34 25.57 -2.72
CA VAL A 316 25.48 25.41 -1.27
C VAL A 316 25.80 23.97 -0.91
N GLY A 317 26.97 23.73 -0.29
CA GLY A 317 27.34 22.45 0.29
C GLY A 317 26.87 22.34 1.74
N LEU A 318 26.19 21.28 2.11
CA LEU A 318 25.78 20.98 3.49
C LEU A 318 26.71 19.93 4.10
N ALA A 319 27.44 20.32 5.15
CA ALA A 319 28.34 19.48 5.93
C ALA A 319 27.81 19.25 7.36
N GLY A 320 28.32 18.23 8.05
CA GLY A 320 27.99 17.93 9.43
C GLY A 320 27.76 16.44 9.69
N PRO A 321 27.69 16.00 10.94
CA PRO A 321 27.53 14.60 11.32
C PRO A 321 26.17 14.03 10.84
N THR A 322 26.10 12.69 10.83
CA THR A 322 24.82 12.01 10.56
C THR A 322 23.82 12.35 11.67
N GLY A 323 22.60 12.73 11.26
CA GLY A 323 21.56 13.16 12.20
C GLY A 323 21.54 14.67 12.48
N ALA A 324 22.45 15.46 11.93
CA ALA A 324 22.49 16.93 12.11
C ALA A 324 21.31 17.69 11.47
N GLY A 325 20.42 17.02 10.75
CA GLY A 325 19.23 17.64 10.16
C GLY A 325 19.36 18.02 8.67
N LYS A 326 20.53 17.80 8.01
CA LYS A 326 20.80 18.22 6.61
C LYS A 326 19.70 17.78 5.61
N SER A 327 19.41 16.49 5.52
CA SER A 327 18.37 15.98 4.60
C SER A 327 16.96 16.40 5.02
N THR A 328 16.71 16.69 6.31
CA THR A 328 15.44 17.23 6.79
C THR A 328 15.25 18.65 6.31
N LEU A 329 16.28 19.50 6.43
CA LEU A 329 16.24 20.89 5.96
C LEU A 329 15.87 20.95 4.47
N LEU A 330 16.51 20.11 3.64
CA LEU A 330 16.27 20.09 2.20
C LEU A 330 14.90 19.48 1.81
N LYS A 331 14.28 18.66 2.66
CA LYS A 331 12.91 18.14 2.43
C LYS A 331 11.83 19.20 2.67
N LEU A 332 12.13 20.29 3.36
CA LEU A 332 11.22 21.40 3.56
C LEU A 332 11.06 22.24 2.30
N LEU A 333 12.10 22.31 1.45
CA LEU A 333 12.11 23.14 0.24
C LEU A 333 11.06 22.69 -0.80
N PRO A 334 10.96 21.39 -1.24
CA PRO A 334 9.88 20.91 -2.09
C PRO A 334 8.56 20.74 -1.35
N ARG A 335 8.46 21.26 -0.12
CA ARG A 335 7.30 21.20 0.74
C ARG A 335 6.78 19.76 0.91
N PHE A 336 7.70 18.82 1.25
CA PHE A 336 7.29 17.48 1.68
C PHE A 336 6.71 17.51 3.09
N HIS A 337 7.08 18.54 3.86
CA HIS A 337 6.57 18.86 5.18
C HIS A 337 6.43 20.39 5.31
N ASP A 338 5.44 20.84 6.04
CA ASP A 338 5.34 22.24 6.44
C ASP A 338 6.19 22.49 7.70
N VAL A 339 6.80 23.65 7.83
CA VAL A 339 7.59 24.04 9.00
C VAL A 339 6.69 24.29 10.22
N ASP A 340 7.19 23.94 11.42
CA ASP A 340 6.48 24.21 12.69
C ASP A 340 6.55 25.69 13.09
N ALA A 341 7.67 26.35 12.76
CA ALA A 341 7.87 27.79 12.94
C ALA A 341 8.77 28.34 11.83
N GLY A 342 8.69 29.65 11.59
CA GLY A 342 9.44 30.32 10.56
C GLY A 342 8.82 30.15 9.17
N ALA A 343 9.64 30.35 8.12
CA ALA A 343 9.23 30.24 6.73
C ALA A 343 10.37 29.77 5.84
N VAL A 344 10.02 28.99 4.79
CA VAL A 344 10.90 28.72 3.65
C VAL A 344 10.34 29.49 2.47
N ARG A 345 11.15 30.28 1.81
CA ARG A 345 10.74 31.11 0.67
C ARG A 345 11.52 30.75 -0.57
N VAL A 346 10.84 30.82 -1.70
CA VAL A 346 11.42 30.75 -3.03
C VAL A 346 11.05 32.07 -3.75
N ASP A 347 12.02 32.78 -4.26
CA ASP A 347 11.86 34.10 -4.89
C ASP A 347 11.03 35.07 -4.01
N GLY A 348 11.28 35.05 -2.69
CA GLY A 348 10.60 35.88 -1.70
C GLY A 348 9.18 35.43 -1.32
N THR A 349 8.59 34.42 -2.01
CA THR A 349 7.26 33.89 -1.73
C THR A 349 7.38 32.64 -0.84
N ASP A 350 6.57 32.55 0.21
CA ASP A 350 6.55 31.37 1.10
C ASP A 350 6.09 30.14 0.32
N VAL A 351 6.81 29.01 0.48
CA VAL A 351 6.46 27.74 -0.20
C VAL A 351 5.05 27.27 0.11
N ARG A 352 4.46 27.71 1.21
CA ARG A 352 3.06 27.41 1.59
C ARG A 352 2.03 28.14 0.72
N GLU A 353 2.43 29.18 0.03
CA GLU A 353 1.58 29.96 -0.87
C GLU A 353 1.61 29.45 -2.31
N TYR A 354 2.60 28.61 -2.65
CA TYR A 354 2.71 27.99 -3.97
C TYR A 354 1.68 26.88 -4.18
N GLY A 355 1.26 26.69 -5.43
CA GLY A 355 0.71 25.43 -5.91
C GLY A 355 1.78 24.34 -5.83
N LEU A 356 1.44 23.15 -5.27
CA LEU A 356 2.43 22.08 -5.06
C LEU A 356 3.06 21.59 -6.37
N GLY A 357 2.28 21.57 -7.46
CA GLY A 357 2.79 21.24 -8.80
C GLY A 357 3.84 22.28 -9.24
N ALA A 358 3.43 23.56 -9.31
CA ALA A 358 4.30 24.64 -9.77
C ALA A 358 5.60 24.76 -8.96
N LEU A 359 5.56 24.57 -7.63
CA LEU A 359 6.76 24.55 -6.81
C LEU A 359 7.69 23.38 -7.14
N ARG A 360 7.12 22.17 -7.31
CA ARG A 360 7.90 20.94 -7.50
C ARG A 360 8.43 20.77 -8.91
N ASP A 361 7.79 21.39 -9.89
CA ASP A 361 8.28 21.44 -11.27
C ASP A 361 9.59 22.22 -11.35
N GLU A 362 9.80 23.21 -10.48
CA GLU A 362 11.01 24.03 -10.41
C GLU A 362 12.08 23.46 -9.46
N ILE A 363 11.83 22.33 -8.79
CA ILE A 363 12.76 21.73 -7.84
C ILE A 363 13.01 20.27 -8.19
N ALA A 364 14.22 19.92 -8.62
CA ALA A 364 14.61 18.53 -8.77
C ALA A 364 15.33 18.01 -7.52
N VAL A 365 14.98 16.79 -7.12
CA VAL A 365 15.63 16.09 -6.00
C VAL A 365 16.27 14.81 -6.52
N VAL A 366 17.60 14.72 -6.40
CA VAL A 366 18.38 13.52 -6.72
C VAL A 366 18.76 12.84 -5.41
N GLU A 367 18.07 11.74 -5.10
CA GLU A 367 18.26 10.99 -3.85
C GLU A 367 19.49 10.10 -3.89
N GLN A 368 20.01 9.76 -2.71
CA GLN A 368 21.11 8.81 -2.51
C GLN A 368 20.86 7.45 -3.20
N ASN A 369 19.67 6.89 -3.09
CA ASN A 369 19.26 5.64 -3.71
C ASN A 369 18.09 5.90 -4.66
N PRO A 370 18.33 6.35 -5.90
CA PRO A 370 17.25 6.72 -6.80
C PRO A 370 16.32 5.55 -7.10
N TYR A 371 15.03 5.80 -7.01
CA TYR A 371 14.02 4.83 -7.36
C TYR A 371 13.78 4.79 -8.87
N LEU A 372 13.79 3.59 -9.44
CA LEU A 372 13.41 3.35 -10.82
C LEU A 372 12.08 2.58 -10.87
N PHE A 373 11.14 3.12 -11.60
CA PHE A 373 9.87 2.45 -11.87
C PHE A 373 10.09 1.26 -12.81
N SER A 374 9.25 0.23 -12.66
CA SER A 374 9.23 -0.89 -13.60
C SER A 374 8.70 -0.41 -14.96
N GLY A 375 9.58 -0.22 -15.91
CA GLY A 375 9.32 0.32 -17.24
C GLY A 375 10.61 0.36 -18.05
N SER A 376 10.58 1.01 -19.22
CA SER A 376 11.77 1.20 -20.03
C SER A 376 12.71 2.25 -19.40
N VAL A 377 13.96 2.27 -19.86
CA VAL A 377 14.92 3.34 -19.51
C VAL A 377 14.36 4.69 -19.95
N ALA A 378 13.81 4.77 -21.17
CA ALA A 378 13.23 6.00 -21.70
C ALA A 378 12.08 6.52 -20.82
N GLU A 379 11.13 5.65 -20.42
CA GLU A 379 10.02 6.02 -19.50
C GLU A 379 10.54 6.51 -18.15
N ASN A 380 11.61 5.93 -17.63
CA ASN A 380 12.21 6.35 -16.38
C ASN A 380 12.88 7.73 -16.47
N VAL A 381 13.52 8.08 -17.58
CA VAL A 381 14.08 9.43 -17.80
C VAL A 381 12.95 10.42 -18.08
N ALA A 382 11.99 10.05 -18.95
CA ALA A 382 10.84 10.87 -19.32
C ALA A 382 9.94 11.25 -18.12
N TYR A 383 10.03 10.52 -17.01
CA TYR A 383 9.27 10.81 -15.80
C TYR A 383 9.52 12.21 -15.22
N GLY A 384 10.58 12.89 -15.63
CA GLY A 384 10.88 14.27 -15.26
C GLY A 384 10.09 15.33 -16.02
N ASP A 385 9.37 14.99 -17.08
CA ASP A 385 8.64 15.95 -17.92
C ASP A 385 7.34 15.31 -18.42
N ASP A 386 6.21 15.91 -18.05
CA ASP A 386 4.87 15.38 -18.34
C ASP A 386 4.57 15.31 -19.84
N GLU A 387 5.04 16.27 -20.64
CA GLU A 387 4.83 16.27 -22.10
C GLU A 387 5.62 15.16 -22.76
N VAL A 388 6.87 14.99 -22.34
CA VAL A 388 7.75 13.92 -22.81
C VAL A 388 7.24 12.55 -22.37
N LEU A 389 6.76 12.43 -21.13
CA LEU A 389 6.20 11.18 -20.60
C LEU A 389 4.89 10.77 -21.31
N ALA A 390 4.06 11.75 -21.67
CA ALA A 390 2.80 11.51 -22.39
C ALA A 390 2.99 11.15 -23.88
N ALA A 391 4.18 11.37 -24.45
CA ALA A 391 4.49 10.99 -25.82
C ALA A 391 4.46 9.46 -25.99
N GLU A 392 3.79 8.97 -27.03
CA GLU A 392 3.75 7.54 -27.35
C GLU A 392 5.10 7.11 -27.96
N TRP A 393 5.96 6.50 -27.13
CA TRP A 393 7.31 6.04 -27.48
C TRP A 393 7.36 4.94 -28.57
N ARG A 394 6.23 4.36 -28.95
CA ARG A 394 6.18 3.11 -29.70
C ARG A 394 6.25 3.23 -31.22
N ASP A 395 5.98 4.41 -31.78
CA ASP A 395 5.80 4.53 -33.24
C ASP A 395 6.69 5.57 -33.94
N ASP A 396 7.46 6.39 -33.24
CA ASP A 396 8.28 7.45 -33.87
C ASP A 396 9.74 7.39 -33.38
N ASP A 397 10.59 6.77 -34.19
CA ASP A 397 12.03 6.61 -33.90
C ASP A 397 12.80 7.95 -33.88
N ASP A 398 12.21 9.02 -34.42
CA ASP A 398 12.79 10.36 -34.58
C ASP A 398 12.00 11.47 -33.87
N GLY A 399 11.08 11.15 -32.94
CA GLY A 399 10.25 12.13 -32.26
C GLY A 399 11.05 13.08 -31.38
N GLU A 400 10.61 14.35 -31.27
CA GLU A 400 11.21 15.42 -30.44
C GLU A 400 11.37 14.98 -28.97
N ALA A 401 10.37 14.26 -28.42
CA ALA A 401 10.41 13.70 -27.07
C ALA A 401 11.57 12.71 -26.86
N ARG A 402 11.80 11.81 -27.84
CA ARG A 402 12.92 10.85 -27.78
C ARG A 402 14.26 11.56 -27.85
N GLN A 403 14.37 12.58 -28.68
CA GLN A 403 15.59 13.38 -28.79
C GLN A 403 15.91 14.08 -27.46
N ARG A 404 14.92 14.70 -26.79
CA ARG A 404 15.08 15.33 -25.47
C ARG A 404 15.56 14.33 -24.41
N VAL A 405 15.02 13.10 -24.39
CA VAL A 405 15.50 12.05 -23.47
C VAL A 405 16.94 11.64 -23.76
N VAL A 406 17.31 11.49 -25.03
CA VAL A 406 18.68 11.14 -25.43
C VAL A 406 19.66 12.26 -25.07
N GLU A 407 19.29 13.53 -25.26
CA GLU A 407 20.09 14.69 -24.89
C GLU A 407 20.28 14.77 -23.36
N ALA A 408 19.21 14.59 -22.58
CA ALA A 408 19.31 14.51 -21.13
C ALA A 408 20.20 13.36 -20.65
N ALA A 409 20.07 12.17 -21.28
CA ALA A 409 20.92 11.02 -20.97
C ALA A 409 22.40 11.24 -21.34
N ARG A 410 22.69 11.96 -22.42
CA ARG A 410 24.06 12.35 -22.77
C ARG A 410 24.65 13.35 -21.77
N ALA A 411 23.87 14.36 -21.39
CA ALA A 411 24.31 15.33 -20.39
C ALA A 411 24.58 14.69 -19.03
N ALA A 412 23.87 13.60 -18.70
CA ALA A 412 24.05 12.79 -17.49
C ALA A 412 25.08 11.65 -17.63
N GLU A 413 25.91 11.63 -18.69
CA GLU A 413 26.88 10.55 -18.97
C GLU A 413 26.25 9.14 -18.93
N ALA A 414 24.95 9.06 -19.26
CA ALA A 414 24.19 7.82 -19.23
C ALA A 414 24.06 7.13 -20.60
N HIS A 415 24.23 7.89 -21.70
CA HIS A 415 23.96 7.44 -23.06
C HIS A 415 24.77 6.20 -23.46
N GLU A 416 26.06 6.15 -23.12
CA GLU A 416 26.92 5.04 -23.50
C GLU A 416 26.44 3.72 -22.90
N PHE A 417 26.28 3.66 -21.56
CA PHE A 417 25.83 2.41 -20.95
C PHE A 417 24.39 2.03 -21.36
N ILE A 418 23.52 3.02 -21.65
CA ILE A 418 22.18 2.74 -22.15
C ILE A 418 22.25 2.09 -23.52
N SER A 419 23.12 2.56 -24.40
CA SER A 419 23.33 2.01 -25.75
C SER A 419 23.87 0.58 -25.73
N ASP A 420 24.61 0.21 -24.69
CA ASP A 420 25.14 -1.13 -24.47
C ASP A 420 24.10 -2.12 -23.90
N LEU A 421 22.93 -1.62 -23.44
CA LEU A 421 21.85 -2.49 -22.98
C LEU A 421 21.21 -3.23 -24.16
N PRO A 422 20.63 -4.44 -23.94
CA PRO A 422 20.10 -5.29 -25.01
C PRO A 422 19.11 -4.62 -25.96
N GLU A 423 18.28 -3.70 -25.45
CA GLU A 423 17.26 -2.97 -26.21
C GLU A 423 17.47 -1.43 -26.09
N GLY A 424 18.67 -0.99 -25.69
CA GLY A 424 18.98 0.43 -25.50
C GLY A 424 18.00 1.13 -24.58
N TYR A 425 17.42 2.25 -25.02
CA TYR A 425 16.44 3.02 -24.28
C TYR A 425 15.11 2.28 -24.00
N ASP A 426 14.79 1.26 -24.78
CA ASP A 426 13.59 0.45 -24.61
C ASP A 426 13.80 -0.72 -23.63
N THR A 427 15.03 -0.90 -23.13
CA THR A 427 15.34 -1.93 -22.13
C THR A 427 14.52 -1.75 -20.87
N LEU A 428 13.81 -2.80 -20.47
CA LEU A 428 13.02 -2.80 -19.23
C LEU A 428 13.93 -2.88 -18.02
N VAL A 429 13.73 -1.95 -17.08
CA VAL A 429 14.45 -1.84 -15.81
C VAL A 429 13.49 -1.93 -14.61
N GLY A 430 14.00 -1.93 -13.37
CA GLY A 430 13.22 -2.05 -12.16
C GLY A 430 13.15 -3.49 -11.64
N GLU A 431 12.14 -3.84 -10.80
CA GLU A 431 12.09 -5.13 -10.09
C GLU A 431 12.08 -6.37 -11.01
N ARG A 432 11.58 -6.26 -12.23
CA ARG A 432 11.43 -7.37 -13.19
C ARG A 432 12.30 -7.24 -14.44
N GLY A 433 13.09 -6.17 -14.53
CA GLY A 433 13.95 -5.88 -15.67
C GLY A 433 15.42 -6.14 -15.39
N VAL A 434 16.27 -5.55 -16.24
CA VAL A 434 17.73 -5.60 -16.08
C VAL A 434 18.11 -4.88 -14.80
N LYS A 435 19.01 -5.50 -14.01
CA LYS A 435 19.55 -4.86 -12.80
C LYS A 435 20.67 -3.91 -13.19
N LEU A 436 20.49 -2.63 -12.90
CA LEU A 436 21.50 -1.60 -13.07
C LEU A 436 22.38 -1.48 -11.82
N SER A 437 23.64 -1.08 -12.01
CA SER A 437 24.55 -0.72 -10.93
C SER A 437 24.07 0.53 -10.17
N GLY A 438 24.63 0.83 -9.00
CA GLY A 438 24.33 2.05 -8.24
C GLY A 438 24.57 3.30 -9.07
N GLY A 439 25.74 3.41 -9.69
CA GLY A 439 26.10 4.57 -10.52
C GLY A 439 25.25 4.70 -11.79
N GLN A 440 24.84 3.59 -12.41
CA GLN A 440 23.92 3.64 -13.55
C GLN A 440 22.54 4.18 -13.13
N ARG A 441 22.00 3.74 -11.97
CA ARG A 441 20.74 4.30 -11.45
C ARG A 441 20.85 5.78 -11.15
N GLN A 442 21.96 6.21 -10.58
CA GLN A 442 22.21 7.61 -10.25
C GLN A 442 22.25 8.49 -11.50
N ARG A 443 23.00 8.08 -12.54
CA ARG A 443 23.03 8.80 -13.82
C ARG A 443 21.67 8.89 -14.50
N LEU A 444 20.81 7.86 -14.37
CA LEU A 444 19.42 7.95 -14.85
C LEU A 444 18.58 8.95 -14.04
N ALA A 445 18.78 9.05 -12.73
CA ALA A 445 18.11 10.06 -11.91
C ALA A 445 18.58 11.47 -12.24
N ILE A 446 19.87 11.66 -12.52
CA ILE A 446 20.42 12.94 -13.02
C ILE A 446 19.82 13.28 -14.40
N ALA A 447 19.72 12.30 -15.32
CA ALA A 447 19.08 12.51 -16.62
C ALA A 447 17.60 12.95 -16.48
N ARG A 448 16.86 12.33 -15.54
CA ARG A 448 15.49 12.72 -15.19
C ARG A 448 15.42 14.17 -14.69
N ALA A 449 16.35 14.57 -13.83
CA ALA A 449 16.41 15.93 -13.30
C ALA A 449 16.78 16.95 -14.38
N LEU A 450 17.72 16.62 -15.27
CA LEU A 450 18.11 17.47 -16.41
C LEU A 450 16.97 17.69 -17.41
N LEU A 451 16.14 16.67 -17.64
CA LEU A 451 15.01 16.75 -18.56
C LEU A 451 13.94 17.74 -18.07
N ASN A 452 13.75 17.83 -16.77
CA ASN A 452 12.80 18.77 -16.15
C ASN A 452 13.24 20.22 -16.21
N ASP A 453 14.54 20.49 -16.41
CA ASP A 453 15.15 21.83 -16.43
C ASP A 453 14.77 22.74 -15.23
N PRO A 454 14.91 22.28 -13.98
CA PRO A 454 14.48 22.99 -12.79
C PRO A 454 15.39 24.17 -12.45
N ALA A 455 14.85 25.19 -11.78
CA ALA A 455 15.65 26.31 -11.26
C ALA A 455 16.46 25.93 -10.01
N ILE A 456 15.99 24.98 -9.23
CA ILE A 456 16.61 24.57 -7.96
C ILE A 456 16.86 23.06 -7.96
N ILE A 457 18.05 22.67 -7.51
CA ILE A 457 18.44 21.26 -7.41
C ILE A 457 18.84 20.92 -5.99
N VAL A 458 18.29 19.83 -5.50
CA VAL A 458 18.68 19.19 -4.24
C VAL A 458 19.37 17.88 -4.56
N PHE A 459 20.64 17.78 -4.19
CA PHE A 459 21.44 16.59 -4.39
C PHE A 459 21.81 15.95 -3.04
N ASP A 460 21.27 14.75 -2.75
CA ASP A 460 21.64 13.97 -1.56
C ASP A 460 22.66 12.91 -2.01
N GLU A 461 23.95 13.12 -1.68
CA GLU A 461 25.09 12.41 -2.24
C GLU A 461 25.09 10.92 -1.87
N ALA A 462 25.41 10.10 -2.88
CA ALA A 462 25.74 8.70 -2.69
C ALA A 462 26.76 8.18 -3.69
N THR A 463 28.01 8.41 -3.41
CA THR A 463 29.12 7.75 -4.14
C THR A 463 29.80 6.66 -3.31
N SER A 464 29.30 6.30 -2.13
CA SER A 464 29.95 5.39 -1.19
C SER A 464 30.20 3.96 -1.68
N ASP A 465 29.46 3.49 -2.70
CA ASP A 465 29.51 2.13 -3.22
C ASP A 465 29.84 2.06 -4.73
N VAL A 466 30.47 3.08 -5.29
CA VAL A 466 30.75 3.20 -6.73
C VAL A 466 32.27 3.16 -6.95
N ASP A 467 32.70 2.53 -8.03
CA ASP A 467 34.12 2.54 -8.45
C ASP A 467 34.55 3.93 -8.90
N THR A 468 35.86 4.20 -8.85
CA THR A 468 36.45 5.54 -9.10
C THR A 468 36.12 6.10 -10.48
N GLU A 469 36.11 5.28 -11.52
CA GLU A 469 35.79 5.71 -12.89
C GLU A 469 34.32 6.14 -13.01
N THR A 470 33.41 5.39 -12.42
CA THR A 470 31.98 5.75 -12.38
C THR A 470 31.74 6.97 -11.50
N GLU A 471 32.52 7.18 -10.44
CA GLU A 471 32.46 8.36 -9.58
C GLU A 471 32.81 9.63 -10.36
N GLU A 472 33.87 9.63 -11.17
CA GLU A 472 34.25 10.76 -12.03
C GLU A 472 33.11 11.14 -13.00
N LEU A 473 32.50 10.16 -13.68
CA LEU A 473 31.36 10.39 -14.58
C LEU A 473 30.15 10.98 -13.86
N ILE A 474 29.88 10.55 -12.63
CA ILE A 474 28.79 11.12 -11.81
C ILE A 474 29.12 12.56 -11.44
N GLN A 475 30.35 12.87 -11.05
CA GLN A 475 30.78 14.23 -10.71
C GLN A 475 30.68 15.19 -11.92
N GLU A 476 31.07 14.74 -13.11
CA GLU A 476 30.88 15.51 -14.34
C GLU A 476 29.41 15.77 -14.64
N SER A 477 28.56 14.76 -14.44
CA SER A 477 27.11 14.88 -14.62
C SER A 477 26.50 15.88 -13.63
N ILE A 478 26.95 15.84 -12.37
CA ILE A 478 26.51 16.78 -11.32
C ILE A 478 26.96 18.19 -11.67
N ALA A 479 28.21 18.39 -12.09
CA ALA A 479 28.73 19.70 -12.46
C ALA A 479 27.88 20.34 -13.57
N ARG A 480 27.48 19.59 -14.60
CA ARG A 480 26.57 20.07 -15.65
C ARG A 480 25.16 20.33 -15.12
N LEU A 481 24.67 19.48 -14.18
CA LEU A 481 23.35 19.65 -13.62
C LEU A 481 23.21 20.93 -12.80
N ILE A 482 24.25 21.33 -12.07
CA ILE A 482 24.23 22.52 -11.19
C ILE A 482 24.59 23.83 -11.93
N GLU A 483 25.07 23.76 -13.17
CA GLU A 483 25.43 24.95 -13.95
C GLU A 483 24.22 25.89 -14.16
N ASP A 484 24.40 27.17 -13.84
CA ASP A 484 23.36 28.20 -13.91
C ASP A 484 22.09 27.96 -13.06
N ARG A 485 22.17 27.10 -12.03
CA ARG A 485 21.04 26.74 -11.13
C ARG A 485 21.41 26.90 -9.67
N THR A 486 20.41 27.14 -8.84
CA THR A 486 20.61 27.08 -7.39
C THR A 486 20.71 25.62 -6.94
N ALA A 487 21.83 25.23 -6.31
CA ALA A 487 22.09 23.86 -5.96
C ALA A 487 22.37 23.67 -4.46
N PHE A 488 21.73 22.69 -3.86
CA PHE A 488 22.02 22.22 -2.51
C PHE A 488 22.61 20.81 -2.58
N VAL A 489 23.83 20.64 -2.09
CA VAL A 489 24.57 19.38 -2.13
C VAL A 489 24.84 18.90 -0.71
N ILE A 490 24.25 17.76 -0.31
CA ILE A 490 24.64 17.08 0.93
C ILE A 490 25.83 16.19 0.64
N ALA A 491 26.94 16.46 1.30
CA ALA A 491 28.17 15.70 1.10
C ALA A 491 28.43 14.69 2.22
N HIS A 492 28.62 13.42 1.87
CA HIS A 492 29.29 12.43 2.71
C HIS A 492 30.82 12.48 2.53
N ARG A 493 31.29 12.91 1.35
CA ARG A 493 32.70 13.26 1.11
C ARG A 493 32.83 14.76 0.97
N LEU A 494 33.59 15.39 1.85
CA LEU A 494 33.77 16.84 1.84
C LEU A 494 34.47 17.34 0.58
N SER A 495 35.21 16.47 -0.13
CA SER A 495 35.79 16.77 -1.43
C SER A 495 34.74 17.21 -2.46
N THR A 496 33.52 16.71 -2.42
CA THR A 496 32.42 17.04 -3.34
C THR A 496 31.94 18.48 -3.18
N ILE A 497 31.94 19.01 -1.96
CA ILE A 497 31.48 20.40 -1.67
C ILE A 497 32.62 21.42 -1.60
N ARG A 498 33.86 20.99 -1.83
CA ARG A 498 35.03 21.87 -1.78
C ARG A 498 34.91 23.06 -2.74
N THR A 499 34.28 22.85 -3.89
CA THR A 499 34.11 23.88 -4.95
C THR A 499 32.76 24.60 -4.83
N ALA A 500 31.95 24.32 -3.79
CA ALA A 500 30.72 25.05 -3.58
C ALA A 500 30.98 26.53 -3.23
N ASP A 501 30.12 27.42 -3.72
CA ASP A 501 30.21 28.85 -3.43
C ASP A 501 30.11 29.16 -1.94
N ARG A 502 29.32 28.33 -1.24
CA ARG A 502 29.10 28.42 0.20
C ARG A 502 28.96 27.05 0.82
N ILE A 503 29.63 26.81 1.92
CA ILE A 503 29.49 25.63 2.75
C ILE A 503 28.77 26.02 4.05
N VAL A 504 27.76 25.24 4.43
CA VAL A 504 26.98 25.40 5.64
C VAL A 504 27.18 24.14 6.49
N VAL A 505 27.68 24.32 7.72
CA VAL A 505 27.89 23.23 8.65
C VAL A 505 26.75 23.18 9.63
N MET A 506 26.12 22.01 9.75
CA MET A 506 25.00 21.77 10.66
C MET A 506 25.42 20.81 11.78
N GLU A 507 25.02 21.15 13.00
CA GLU A 507 25.16 20.31 14.18
C GLU A 507 23.89 20.45 15.04
N ASP A 508 23.34 19.33 15.53
CA ASP A 508 22.14 19.27 16.36
C ASP A 508 20.97 20.16 15.87
N GLY A 509 20.71 20.12 14.58
CA GLY A 509 19.60 20.85 13.97
C GLY A 509 19.82 22.34 13.73
N ARG A 510 21.03 22.87 13.94
CA ARG A 510 21.37 24.29 13.83
C ARG A 510 22.52 24.51 12.84
N ILE A 511 22.60 25.68 12.26
CA ILE A 511 23.78 26.12 11.51
C ILE A 511 24.81 26.61 12.50
N VAL A 512 26.00 25.99 12.53
CA VAL A 512 27.11 26.38 13.42
C VAL A 512 28.19 27.17 12.69
N GLU A 513 28.42 26.89 11.41
CA GLU A 513 29.41 27.60 10.58
C GLU A 513 28.89 27.81 9.16
N SER A 514 29.34 28.86 8.50
CA SER A 514 29.04 29.10 7.09
C SER A 514 30.15 29.95 6.44
N GLY A 515 30.64 29.53 5.28
CA GLY A 515 31.71 30.21 4.56
C GLY A 515 32.18 29.46 3.32
N THR A 516 33.25 29.88 2.70
CA THR A 516 33.97 29.13 1.66
C THR A 516 34.84 28.06 2.30
N HIS A 517 35.26 27.08 1.50
CA HIS A 517 36.18 26.02 1.94
C HIS A 517 37.42 26.56 2.66
N GLU A 518 38.08 27.54 2.04
CA GLU A 518 39.31 28.14 2.59
C GLU A 518 39.02 28.88 3.90
N ALA A 519 37.98 29.70 3.94
CA ALA A 519 37.64 30.47 5.13
C ALA A 519 37.29 29.55 6.34
N LEU A 520 36.58 28.44 6.10
CA LEU A 520 36.23 27.50 7.15
C LEU A 520 37.43 26.67 7.64
N LEU A 521 38.40 26.37 6.76
CA LEU A 521 39.66 25.75 7.18
C LEU A 521 40.52 26.69 8.03
N GLU A 522 40.60 28.00 7.64
CA GLU A 522 41.32 29.03 8.40
C GLU A 522 40.68 29.29 9.78
N ALA A 523 39.35 29.17 9.87
CA ALA A 523 38.63 29.33 11.15
C ALA A 523 38.93 28.21 12.16
N ASP A 524 39.48 27.09 11.70
CA ASP A 524 39.84 25.90 12.51
C ASP A 524 38.70 25.39 13.40
N GLY A 525 37.46 25.47 12.92
CA GLY A 525 36.25 25.08 13.61
C GLY A 525 35.78 23.64 13.30
N GLU A 526 34.47 23.43 13.35
CA GLU A 526 33.84 22.11 13.15
C GLU A 526 34.10 21.58 11.73
N TYR A 527 34.04 22.44 10.70
CA TYR A 527 34.36 22.04 9.34
C TYR A 527 35.79 21.53 9.20
N ALA A 528 36.77 22.26 9.78
CA ALA A 528 38.16 21.84 9.73
C ALA A 528 38.42 20.55 10.49
N ALA A 529 37.67 20.29 11.58
CA ALA A 529 37.71 19.04 12.30
C ALA A 529 37.17 17.87 11.46
N LEU A 530 36.01 18.05 10.81
CA LEU A 530 35.43 17.07 9.90
C LEU A 530 36.35 16.75 8.72
N TRP A 531 36.94 17.80 8.11
CA TRP A 531 37.87 17.66 6.99
C TRP A 531 39.09 16.81 7.37
N ARG A 532 39.73 17.12 8.51
CA ARG A 532 40.89 16.36 9.02
C ARG A 532 40.54 14.90 9.33
N ALA A 533 39.40 14.68 9.98
CA ALA A 533 38.95 13.34 10.30
C ALA A 533 38.72 12.47 9.05
N GLN A 534 38.22 13.08 7.96
CA GLN A 534 38.04 12.38 6.69
C GLN A 534 39.38 12.12 6.00
N ALA A 535 40.27 13.10 5.94
CA ALA A 535 41.60 12.94 5.35
C ALA A 535 42.42 11.85 6.06
N ASP A 536 42.34 11.78 7.39
CA ASP A 536 42.99 10.73 8.19
C ASP A 536 42.39 9.33 7.88
N ALA A 537 41.07 9.24 7.69
CA ALA A 537 40.41 7.98 7.34
C ALA A 537 40.79 7.50 5.95
N ASP A 538 40.87 8.39 4.96
CA ASP A 538 41.27 8.07 3.59
C ASP A 538 42.74 7.63 3.54
N ALA A 539 43.65 8.31 4.28
CA ALA A 539 45.07 7.92 4.41
C ALA A 539 45.24 6.54 5.06
N ASP A 540 44.43 6.20 6.08
CA ASP A 540 44.50 4.87 6.75
C ASP A 540 44.03 3.74 5.81
N VAL A 541 43.02 4.03 4.94
CA VAL A 541 42.54 3.10 3.92
C VAL A 541 43.62 2.86 2.84
N ASP A 542 44.25 3.92 2.34
CA ASP A 542 45.31 3.81 1.32
C ASP A 542 46.55 3.10 1.88
N ALA A 543 46.92 3.36 3.13
CA ALA A 543 48.00 2.63 3.79
C ALA A 543 47.72 1.12 3.94
N ARG A 544 46.47 0.75 4.22
CA ARG A 544 46.04 -0.68 4.27
C ARG A 544 46.00 -1.35 2.92
N LEU A 545 45.70 -0.62 1.85
CA LEU A 545 45.64 -1.10 0.47
C LEU A 545 47.01 -1.06 -0.23
N GLY A 546 48.06 -0.51 0.41
CA GLY A 546 49.43 -0.43 -0.11
C GLY A 546 49.57 0.55 -1.29
N ARG A 547 48.67 1.54 -1.40
CA ARG A 547 48.78 2.62 -2.39
C ARG A 547 49.69 3.72 -1.81
N PRO A 548 50.64 4.28 -2.61
CA PRO A 548 51.42 5.43 -2.17
C PRO A 548 50.51 6.66 -2.04
N ALA A 549 50.72 7.45 -1.01
CA ALA A 549 50.04 8.73 -0.85
C ALA A 549 50.35 9.57 -2.10
N GLU A 550 49.36 10.05 -2.81
CA GLU A 550 49.51 11.07 -3.83
C GLU A 550 49.81 12.42 -3.14
N ASP A 551 50.96 13.03 -3.52
CA ASP A 551 51.42 14.32 -3.02
C ASP A 551 50.56 15.47 -3.53
#